data_b89e2e27658ddbea9a328149532ca378
#
_entry.id   b89e2e27658ddbea9a328149532ca378
#
_cell.length_a   1.000
_cell.length_b   1.000
_cell.length_c   1.000
_cell.angle_alpha   90.00
_cell.angle_beta   90.00
_cell.angle_gamma   90.00
#
_symmetry.space_group_name_H-M   'P 1'
#
loop_
_entity.id
_entity.type
_entity.pdbx_description
1 polymer ?
#
loop_
_entity_poly.entity_id
_entity_poly.type
_entity_poly.pdbx_seq_one_letter_code
_entity_poly.pdbx_strand_id
1 'polypeptide(L)'
;MTSLSVVTPSYRPDLELCRDLNLSVRRFGPSGVXHHVIVPAADRKAFAGIGDVHAVDGYLPRSFVHIPGNLWVNLRSPILPVRGWIAQQLIKLEFVARSQDSVVLLVDSDVTFIRPFSADTFHRHGEVRFFRAVDAIHAGLPRHICWHRVARELLGVRSCDRMPLNDYICWPMAWDPSVVRSMLRRVEEVTGKPWQTAVASQRHFSEGILYGVYVDEILGGMPYSENTMLCVNYYDETPFEEIEKFASYITPNDIAVMISAKSGTSLASRRRALAAIAASVGADIHQQGAT
;
A
#
# COMPACT_ATOMS: atom_id res chain seq x y z
N MET A 1 -24.27 -3.63 -3.16
CA MET A 1 -23.11 -3.71 -4.07
C MET A 1 -21.83 -3.44 -3.28
N THR A 2 -20.77 -4.19 -3.53
CA THR A 2 -19.48 -3.98 -2.88
C THR A 2 -18.85 -2.69 -3.43
N SER A 3 -18.59 -1.72 -2.55
CA SER A 3 -17.90 -0.47 -2.95
C SER A 3 -16.40 -0.62 -2.77
N LEU A 4 -15.65 -0.02 -3.69
CA LEU A 4 -14.20 -0.11 -3.76
C LEU A 4 -13.62 1.26 -4.07
N SER A 5 -12.59 1.66 -3.33
CA SER A 5 -11.80 2.84 -3.65
C SER A 5 -10.31 2.52 -3.65
N VAL A 6 -9.53 3.35 -4.32
CA VAL A 6 -8.07 3.27 -4.37
C VAL A 6 -7.52 4.51 -3.67
N VAL A 7 -6.52 4.35 -2.81
CA VAL A 7 -5.86 5.48 -2.15
C VAL A 7 -4.35 5.42 -2.35
N THR A 8 -3.77 6.56 -2.72
CA THR A 8 -2.35 6.71 -2.99
C THR A 8 -1.83 7.98 -2.32
N PRO A 9 -1.07 7.88 -1.23
CA PRO A 9 -0.26 9.02 -0.79
C PRO A 9 0.86 9.27 -1.80
N SER A 10 1.04 10.53 -2.22
CA SER A 10 2.05 10.89 -3.21
C SER A 10 2.68 12.26 -2.87
N TYR A 11 3.63 12.69 -3.67
CA TYR A 11 4.29 13.98 -3.49
C TYR A 11 4.97 14.37 -4.81
N ARG A 12 5.44 15.62 -4.89
CA ARG A 12 5.90 16.23 -6.14
C ARG A 12 6.88 15.35 -6.96
N PRO A 13 7.91 14.72 -6.36
CA PRO A 13 8.82 13.87 -7.16
C PRO A 13 8.14 12.68 -7.85
N ASP A 14 7.05 12.15 -7.29
CA ASP A 14 6.35 10.99 -7.84
C ASP A 14 5.15 11.37 -8.72
N LEU A 15 5.04 12.65 -9.10
CA LEU A 15 3.89 13.17 -9.87
C LEU A 15 3.61 12.33 -11.13
N GLU A 16 4.63 12.08 -11.95
CA GLU A 16 4.45 11.35 -13.21
C GLU A 16 4.13 9.87 -12.97
N LEU A 17 4.71 9.27 -11.93
CA LEU A 17 4.37 7.89 -11.53
C LEU A 17 2.91 7.81 -11.12
N CYS A 18 2.48 8.75 -10.29
CA CYS A 18 1.09 8.81 -9.83
C CYS A 18 0.11 9.06 -10.99
N ARG A 19 0.52 9.84 -11.98
CA ARG A 19 -0.26 10.08 -13.21
C ARG A 19 -0.44 8.75 -13.98
N ASP A 20 0.65 8.00 -14.17
CA ASP A 20 0.61 6.71 -14.87
C ASP A 20 -0.25 5.70 -14.10
N LEU A 21 -0.13 5.66 -12.77
CA LEU A 21 -1.00 4.84 -11.91
C LEU A 21 -2.48 5.24 -12.12
N ASN A 22 -2.79 6.54 -12.04
CA ASN A 22 -4.19 7.00 -12.20
C ASN A 22 -4.77 6.62 -13.56
N LEU A 23 -3.98 6.74 -14.63
CA LEU A 23 -4.40 6.32 -15.96
C LEU A 23 -4.72 4.81 -15.99
N SER A 24 -3.89 4.00 -15.33
CA SER A 24 -4.11 2.55 -15.26
C SER A 24 -5.34 2.20 -14.41
N VAL A 25 -5.59 2.92 -13.31
CA VAL A 25 -6.80 2.74 -12.49
C VAL A 25 -8.05 3.03 -13.34
N ARG A 26 -8.04 4.12 -14.10
CA ARG A 26 -9.17 4.50 -14.96
C ARG A 26 -9.39 3.50 -16.10
N ARG A 27 -8.30 2.91 -16.60
CA ARG A 27 -8.36 1.96 -17.72
C ARG A 27 -8.83 0.58 -17.28
N PHE A 28 -8.36 0.09 -16.14
CA PHE A 28 -8.53 -1.30 -15.72
C PHE A 28 -9.45 -1.48 -14.52
N GLY A 29 -9.75 -0.42 -13.79
CA GLY A 29 -10.64 -0.48 -12.62
C GLY A 29 -12.11 -0.46 -13.01
N PRO A 30 -12.98 -0.80 -12.07
CA PRO A 30 -14.43 -0.75 -12.32
C PRO A 30 -14.89 0.68 -12.60
N SER A 31 -15.95 0.80 -13.39
CA SER A 31 -16.55 2.11 -13.72
C SER A 31 -16.87 2.86 -12.42
N GLY A 32 -16.41 4.11 -12.34
CA GLY A 32 -16.68 4.98 -11.19
C GLY A 32 -15.79 4.75 -9.97
N VAL A 33 -14.74 3.91 -10.09
CA VAL A 33 -13.79 3.78 -8.97
C VAL A 33 -13.07 5.09 -8.68
N UNK A 34 -12.92 5.44 -7.51
CA UNK A 34 -12.32 6.53 -7.17
C UNK A 34 -10.98 6.23 -6.92
N HIS A 35 -10.22 7.11 -7.34
CA HIS A 35 -8.81 7.10 -6.98
C HIS A 35 -8.48 8.35 -6.18
N HIS A 36 -8.31 8.21 -4.89
CA HIS A 36 -8.00 9.28 -3.95
C HIS A 36 -6.49 9.46 -3.87
N VAL A 37 -6.01 10.64 -4.23
CA VAL A 37 -4.57 10.96 -4.23
C VAL A 37 -4.32 11.99 -3.13
N ILE A 38 -3.51 11.62 -2.13
CA ILE A 38 -3.30 12.46 -0.94
C ILE A 38 -1.88 13.04 -1.01
N VAL A 39 -1.78 14.37 -1.11
CA VAL A 39 -0.52 15.06 -1.35
C VAL A 39 -0.31 16.24 -0.40
N PRO A 40 0.93 16.68 -0.17
CA PRO A 40 1.15 17.93 0.56
C PRO A 40 0.33 19.08 -0.05
N ALA A 41 -0.19 19.96 0.79
CA ALA A 41 -1.06 21.06 0.35
C ALA A 41 -0.41 21.88 -0.79
N ALA A 42 0.91 22.08 -0.72
CA ALA A 42 1.67 22.83 -1.75
C ALA A 42 1.67 22.11 -3.12
N ASP A 43 1.48 20.80 -3.14
CA ASP A 43 1.51 20.01 -4.37
C ASP A 43 0.15 19.87 -5.05
N ARG A 44 -0.96 20.18 -4.37
CA ARG A 44 -2.33 19.96 -4.87
C ARG A 44 -2.54 20.50 -6.28
N LYS A 45 -2.02 21.71 -6.56
CA LYS A 45 -2.18 22.33 -7.89
C LYS A 45 -1.49 21.51 -8.99
N ALA A 46 -0.32 20.95 -8.69
CA ALA A 46 0.42 20.13 -9.66
C ALA A 46 -0.27 18.79 -9.95
N PHE A 47 -0.98 18.25 -8.96
CA PHE A 47 -1.70 16.98 -9.10
C PHE A 47 -3.12 17.15 -9.63
N ALA A 48 -3.56 18.38 -9.93
CA ALA A 48 -4.92 18.61 -10.44
C ALA A 48 -5.20 17.72 -11.67
N GLY A 49 -6.33 17.01 -11.64
CA GLY A 49 -6.71 16.07 -12.71
C GLY A 49 -6.16 14.66 -12.57
N ILE A 50 -5.38 14.40 -11.52
CA ILE A 50 -4.89 13.05 -11.22
C ILE A 50 -5.75 12.48 -10.08
N GLY A 51 -6.89 11.90 -10.43
CA GLY A 51 -7.83 11.39 -9.44
C GLY A 51 -8.50 12.49 -8.61
N ASP A 52 -8.99 12.10 -7.44
CA ASP A 52 -9.60 13.00 -6.44
C ASP A 52 -8.50 13.43 -5.46
N VAL A 53 -8.04 14.67 -5.58
CA VAL A 53 -6.83 15.17 -4.88
C VAL A 53 -7.17 15.78 -3.53
N HIS A 54 -6.60 15.24 -2.48
CA HIS A 54 -6.76 15.67 -1.09
C HIS A 54 -5.45 16.23 -0.53
N ALA A 55 -5.56 17.14 0.42
CA ALA A 55 -4.39 17.62 1.17
C ALA A 55 -4.08 16.71 2.36
N VAL A 56 -2.81 16.45 2.61
CA VAL A 56 -2.32 15.70 3.77
C VAL A 56 -2.89 16.25 5.08
N ASP A 57 -3.05 17.58 5.16
CA ASP A 57 -3.54 18.26 6.37
C ASP A 57 -4.93 17.78 6.81
N GLY A 58 -5.70 17.19 5.91
CA GLY A 58 -6.99 16.59 6.22
C GLY A 58 -6.89 15.23 6.91
N TYR A 59 -5.72 14.60 6.89
CA TYR A 59 -5.52 13.22 7.35
C TYR A 59 -4.52 13.09 8.51
N LEU A 60 -3.78 14.13 8.82
CA LEU A 60 -2.91 14.16 9.99
C LEU A 60 -3.51 15.07 11.06
N PRO A 61 -3.33 14.76 12.35
CA PRO A 61 -3.77 15.64 13.41
C PRO A 61 -3.12 17.02 13.30
N ARG A 62 -3.81 18.07 13.73
CA ARG A 62 -3.29 19.45 13.72
C ARG A 62 -1.99 19.63 14.50
N SER A 63 -1.67 18.68 15.39
CA SER A 63 -0.40 18.69 16.12
C SER A 63 0.79 18.29 15.25
N PHE A 64 0.56 17.79 14.03
CA PHE A 64 1.63 17.40 13.11
C PHE A 64 1.95 18.59 12.18
N VAL A 65 3.15 19.13 12.30
CA VAL A 65 3.61 20.29 11.52
C VAL A 65 4.69 19.83 10.55
N HIS A 66 4.49 20.15 9.27
CA HIS A 66 5.46 19.84 8.22
C HIS A 66 6.69 20.77 8.35
N ILE A 67 7.88 20.18 8.25
CA ILE A 67 9.13 20.93 8.25
C ILE A 67 9.98 20.53 7.03
N PRO A 68 10.97 21.33 6.63
CA PRO A 68 11.81 21.00 5.46
C PRO A 68 12.44 19.62 5.55
N GLY A 69 12.64 18.96 4.39
CA GLY A 69 13.28 17.66 4.31
C GLY A 69 12.30 16.49 4.36
N ASN A 70 11.03 16.73 4.02
CA ASN A 70 9.98 15.71 4.07
C ASN A 70 9.85 15.09 5.46
N LEU A 71 9.89 15.95 6.48
CA LEU A 71 9.79 15.59 7.88
C LEU A 71 8.60 16.28 8.52
N TRP A 72 8.09 15.68 9.59
CA TRP A 72 7.00 16.23 10.37
C TRP A 72 7.40 16.24 11.85
N VAL A 73 6.87 17.19 12.59
CA VAL A 73 7.01 17.23 14.05
C VAL A 73 5.64 17.10 14.66
N ASN A 74 5.47 16.13 15.56
CA ASN A 74 4.25 16.03 16.36
C ASN A 74 4.43 16.88 17.63
N LEU A 75 3.75 18.00 17.68
CA LEU A 75 3.86 18.96 18.81
C LEU A 75 3.45 18.35 20.16
N ARG A 76 2.70 17.25 20.16
CA ARG A 76 2.32 16.53 21.38
C ARG A 76 3.44 15.58 21.86
N SER A 77 4.41 15.27 21.00
CA SER A 77 5.55 14.42 21.32
C SER A 77 6.71 14.80 20.39
N PRO A 78 7.34 15.97 20.64
CA PRO A 78 8.31 16.53 19.69
C PRO A 78 9.72 15.95 19.76
N ILE A 79 9.90 14.86 20.51
CA ILE A 79 11.22 14.27 20.78
C ILE A 79 11.88 13.78 19.50
N LEU A 80 11.11 13.20 18.57
CA LEU A 80 11.62 12.65 17.32
C LEU A 80 10.84 13.19 16.11
N PRO A 81 11.55 13.66 15.06
CA PRO A 81 10.87 14.00 13.83
C PRO A 81 10.23 12.76 13.20
N VAL A 82 9.05 12.94 12.64
CA VAL A 82 8.33 11.87 11.94
C VAL A 82 8.74 11.93 10.47
N ARG A 83 9.36 10.87 9.99
CA ARG A 83 9.80 10.80 8.59
C ARG A 83 8.60 10.78 7.64
N GLY A 84 8.74 11.33 6.45
CA GLY A 84 7.70 11.32 5.44
C GLY A 84 7.14 9.93 5.17
N TRP A 85 8.01 8.90 5.19
CA TRP A 85 7.59 7.51 5.03
C TRP A 85 6.60 7.06 6.13
N ILE A 86 6.83 7.48 7.39
CA ILE A 86 5.89 7.18 8.50
C ILE A 86 4.61 7.99 8.32
N ALA A 87 4.74 9.26 7.92
CA ALA A 87 3.57 10.13 7.68
C ALA A 87 2.66 9.54 6.59
N GLN A 88 3.22 8.99 5.52
CA GLN A 88 2.45 8.32 4.46
C GLN A 88 1.64 7.15 5.02
N GLN A 89 2.22 6.37 5.92
CA GLN A 89 1.54 5.23 6.55
C GLN A 89 0.40 5.70 7.46
N LEU A 90 0.62 6.79 8.22
CA LEU A 90 -0.45 7.40 9.04
C LEU A 90 -1.63 7.85 8.16
N ILE A 91 -1.32 8.47 7.02
CA ILE A 91 -2.31 8.94 6.05
C ILE A 91 -3.13 7.76 5.50
N LYS A 92 -2.46 6.65 5.13
CA LYS A 92 -3.13 5.44 4.65
C LYS A 92 -4.10 4.91 5.71
N LEU A 93 -3.63 4.76 6.95
CA LEU A 93 -4.44 4.26 8.06
C LEU A 93 -5.65 5.17 8.31
N GLU A 94 -5.44 6.48 8.36
CA GLU A 94 -6.51 7.45 8.61
C GLU A 94 -7.53 7.45 7.48
N PHE A 95 -7.09 7.38 6.23
CA PHE A 95 -7.99 7.33 5.08
C PHE A 95 -8.89 6.09 5.19
N VAL A 96 -8.28 4.92 5.39
CA VAL A 96 -9.04 3.66 5.47
C VAL A 96 -10.01 3.71 6.66
N ALA A 97 -9.56 4.18 7.83
CA ALA A 97 -10.42 4.23 9.01
C ALA A 97 -11.67 5.09 8.79
N ARG A 98 -11.57 6.15 7.99
CA ARG A 98 -12.69 7.05 7.66
C ARG A 98 -13.58 6.53 6.53
N SER A 99 -13.07 5.61 5.71
CA SER A 99 -13.79 5.13 4.54
C SER A 99 -15.08 4.38 4.92
N GLN A 100 -16.10 4.56 4.11
CA GLN A 100 -17.36 3.81 4.19
C GLN A 100 -17.42 2.72 3.11
N ASP A 101 -16.35 2.58 2.32
CA ASP A 101 -16.31 1.53 1.31
C ASP A 101 -16.20 0.13 1.95
N SER A 102 -16.59 -0.86 1.17
CA SER A 102 -16.43 -2.26 1.58
C SER A 102 -14.95 -2.66 1.56
N VAL A 103 -14.19 -2.11 0.60
CA VAL A 103 -12.76 -2.41 0.42
C VAL A 103 -12.03 -1.12 0.03
N VAL A 104 -10.88 -0.90 0.63
CA VAL A 104 -9.95 0.15 0.21
C VAL A 104 -8.66 -0.50 -0.27
N LEU A 105 -8.24 -0.16 -1.50
CA LEU A 105 -6.95 -0.59 -2.04
C LEU A 105 -5.89 0.47 -1.75
N LEU A 106 -4.87 0.09 -1.01
CA LEU A 106 -3.69 0.91 -0.80
C LEU A 106 -2.72 0.61 -1.94
N VAL A 107 -2.35 1.66 -2.69
CA VAL A 107 -1.48 1.51 -3.86
C VAL A 107 -0.44 2.63 -3.86
N ASP A 108 0.84 2.30 -3.94
CA ASP A 108 1.90 3.30 -4.03
C ASP A 108 2.02 3.84 -5.46
N SER A 109 2.55 5.04 -5.62
CA SER A 109 2.63 5.76 -6.90
C SER A 109 3.35 5.00 -8.01
N ASP A 110 4.27 4.10 -7.65
CA ASP A 110 5.12 3.37 -8.59
C ASP A 110 4.51 2.02 -9.05
N VAL A 111 3.26 1.78 -8.70
CA VAL A 111 2.47 0.63 -9.18
C VAL A 111 1.69 1.04 -10.44
N THR A 112 1.50 0.13 -11.36
CA THR A 112 0.68 0.32 -12.56
C THR A 112 -0.15 -0.93 -12.81
N PHE A 113 -1.47 -0.78 -12.95
CA PHE A 113 -2.34 -1.91 -13.31
C PHE A 113 -2.13 -2.27 -14.77
N ILE A 114 -2.14 -3.57 -15.07
CA ILE A 114 -1.91 -4.13 -16.42
C ILE A 114 -3.09 -4.99 -16.90
N ARG A 115 -4.02 -5.32 -16.01
CA ARG A 115 -5.23 -6.11 -16.34
C ARG A 115 -6.44 -5.57 -15.57
N PRO A 116 -7.66 -5.84 -16.09
CA PRO A 116 -8.88 -5.45 -15.39
C PRO A 116 -8.97 -6.03 -13.97
N PHE A 117 -9.50 -5.23 -13.06
CA PHE A 117 -9.83 -5.67 -11.71
C PHE A 117 -11.21 -5.13 -11.32
N SER A 118 -11.82 -5.76 -10.34
CA SER A 118 -13.15 -5.38 -9.85
C SER A 118 -13.19 -5.50 -8.32
N ALA A 119 -14.31 -5.12 -7.73
CA ALA A 119 -14.52 -5.35 -6.30
C ALA A 119 -14.41 -6.85 -5.97
N ASP A 120 -14.89 -7.73 -6.84
CA ASP A 120 -14.86 -9.18 -6.61
C ASP A 120 -13.44 -9.76 -6.63
N THR A 121 -12.48 -9.05 -7.23
CA THR A 121 -11.05 -9.43 -7.14
C THR A 121 -10.58 -9.40 -5.68
N PHE A 122 -11.14 -8.48 -4.89
CA PHE A 122 -10.66 -8.20 -3.53
C PHE A 122 -11.69 -8.49 -2.44
N HIS A 123 -12.93 -8.87 -2.82
CA HIS A 123 -14.00 -9.07 -1.84
C HIS A 123 -14.90 -10.21 -2.31
N ARG A 124 -15.00 -11.26 -1.50
CA ARG A 124 -15.86 -12.42 -1.82
C ARG A 124 -16.61 -12.88 -0.58
N HIS A 125 -17.89 -13.15 -0.75
CA HIS A 125 -18.74 -13.72 0.30
C HIS A 125 -18.74 -12.88 1.60
N GLY A 126 -18.65 -11.55 1.46
CA GLY A 126 -18.63 -10.66 2.62
C GLY A 126 -17.26 -10.42 3.23
N GLU A 127 -16.20 -11.02 2.67
CA GLU A 127 -14.86 -10.96 3.22
C GLU A 127 -13.88 -10.26 2.27
N VAL A 128 -13.03 -9.42 2.85
CA VAL A 128 -11.95 -8.75 2.10
C VAL A 128 -10.75 -9.70 1.98
N ARG A 129 -10.13 -9.71 0.81
CA ARG A 129 -8.95 -10.50 0.51
C ARG A 129 -7.80 -10.13 1.44
N PHE A 130 -7.29 -11.10 2.15
CA PHE A 130 -6.16 -10.93 3.06
C PHE A 130 -4.94 -11.66 2.50
N PHE A 131 -3.88 -10.91 2.22
CA PHE A 131 -2.62 -11.51 1.76
C PHE A 131 -1.80 -11.96 2.96
N ARG A 132 -1.32 -13.20 2.91
CA ARG A 132 -0.42 -13.75 3.92
C ARG A 132 0.54 -14.73 3.28
N ALA A 133 1.82 -14.34 3.19
CA ALA A 133 2.90 -15.23 2.77
C ALA A 133 3.45 -15.92 4.02
N VAL A 134 3.08 -17.18 4.20
CA VAL A 134 3.46 -17.96 5.37
C VAL A 134 4.98 -18.18 5.38
N ASP A 135 5.61 -17.93 6.52
CA ASP A 135 7.05 -18.18 6.76
C ASP A 135 7.97 -17.43 5.78
N ALA A 136 7.52 -16.31 5.23
CA ALA A 136 8.29 -15.57 4.22
C ALA A 136 9.37 -14.66 4.81
N ILE A 137 9.26 -14.27 6.09
CA ILE A 137 10.25 -13.41 6.73
C ILE A 137 11.25 -14.25 7.51
N HIS A 138 12.47 -14.32 6.99
CA HIS A 138 13.59 -15.08 7.59
C HIS A 138 14.65 -14.12 8.14
N ALA A 139 15.69 -14.67 8.77
CA ALA A 139 16.73 -13.90 9.45
C ALA A 139 17.46 -12.90 8.53
N GLY A 140 17.43 -13.11 7.22
CA GLY A 140 18.00 -12.19 6.23
C GLY A 140 17.18 -10.92 5.97
N LEU A 141 16.03 -10.79 6.63
CA LEU A 141 15.13 -9.61 6.48
C LEU A 141 14.99 -8.85 7.81
N PRO A 142 16.09 -8.30 8.36
CA PRO A 142 16.07 -7.68 9.69
C PRO A 142 15.08 -6.51 9.82
N ARG A 143 14.84 -5.80 8.75
CA ARG A 143 13.89 -4.68 8.72
C ARG A 143 12.46 -5.18 8.95
N HIS A 144 12.08 -6.27 8.29
CA HIS A 144 10.75 -6.89 8.45
C HIS A 144 10.57 -7.46 9.86
N ILE A 145 11.63 -8.06 10.41
CA ILE A 145 11.62 -8.57 11.79
C ILE A 145 11.36 -7.42 12.77
N CYS A 146 12.03 -6.28 12.55
CA CYS A 146 11.81 -5.08 13.38
C CYS A 146 10.37 -4.59 13.28
N TRP A 147 9.78 -4.57 12.08
CA TRP A 147 8.38 -4.18 11.87
C TRP A 147 7.43 -5.11 12.64
N HIS A 148 7.70 -6.42 12.64
CA HIS A 148 6.89 -7.38 13.42
C HIS A 148 6.95 -7.10 14.92
N ARG A 149 8.15 -6.83 15.45
CA ARG A 149 8.31 -6.51 16.85
C ARG A 149 7.50 -5.26 17.22
N VAL A 150 7.62 -4.21 16.42
CA VAL A 150 6.89 -2.95 16.66
C VAL A 150 5.38 -3.18 16.58
N ALA A 151 4.90 -3.94 15.59
CA ALA A 151 3.48 -4.26 15.45
C ALA A 151 2.96 -5.00 16.69
N ARG A 152 3.70 -6.00 17.16
CA ARG A 152 3.33 -6.78 18.35
C ARG A 152 3.30 -5.90 19.60
N GLU A 153 4.27 -5.00 19.77
CA GLU A 153 4.30 -4.06 20.89
C GLU A 153 3.08 -3.13 20.86
N LEU A 154 2.76 -2.56 19.70
CA LEU A 154 1.62 -1.65 19.54
C LEU A 154 0.27 -2.35 19.81
N LEU A 155 0.19 -3.66 19.52
CA LEU A 155 -1.04 -4.44 19.67
C LEU A 155 -1.12 -5.17 21.02
N GLY A 156 -0.08 -5.10 21.84
CA GLY A 156 -0.02 -5.84 23.10
C GLY A 156 0.02 -7.34 22.90
N VAL A 157 0.60 -7.79 21.80
CA VAL A 157 0.78 -9.20 21.49
C VAL A 157 2.16 -9.63 21.98
N ARG A 158 2.23 -10.83 22.59
CA ARG A 158 3.48 -11.36 23.11
C ARG A 158 4.57 -11.37 22.03
N SER A 159 5.79 -11.02 22.44
CA SER A 159 6.95 -11.10 21.55
C SER A 159 7.09 -12.52 20.98
N CYS A 160 7.56 -12.59 19.76
CA CYS A 160 7.73 -13.86 19.05
C CYS A 160 9.20 -14.03 18.66
N ASP A 161 9.88 -14.95 19.31
CA ASP A 161 11.26 -15.28 19.00
C ASP A 161 11.34 -16.40 17.94
N ARG A 162 10.17 -16.94 17.56
CA ARG A 162 10.08 -18.00 16.55
C ARG A 162 10.31 -17.40 15.15
N MET A 163 11.15 -18.07 14.39
CA MET A 163 11.42 -17.75 13.00
C MET A 163 11.18 -18.99 12.15
N PRO A 164 10.74 -18.85 10.93
CA PRO A 164 10.40 -17.60 10.21
C PRO A 164 9.04 -17.01 10.60
N LEU A 165 8.77 -15.77 10.15
CA LEU A 165 7.51 -15.06 10.39
C LEU A 165 6.73 -14.89 9.07
N ASN A 166 5.43 -14.62 9.18
CA ASN A 166 4.58 -14.36 8.01
C ASN A 166 4.82 -12.94 7.47
N ASP A 167 4.73 -12.78 6.15
CA ASP A 167 4.72 -11.46 5.53
C ASP A 167 3.30 -11.12 5.06
N TYR A 168 2.95 -9.84 5.13
CA TYR A 168 1.61 -9.34 4.78
C TYR A 168 1.67 -8.20 3.74
N ILE A 169 2.87 -7.88 3.25
CA ILE A 169 3.07 -6.75 2.34
C ILE A 169 2.92 -7.24 0.89
N CYS A 170 1.98 -6.66 0.18
CA CYS A 170 1.73 -6.94 -1.24
C CYS A 170 1.24 -5.66 -1.92
N TRP A 171 1.13 -5.70 -3.24
CA TRP A 171 0.47 -4.64 -3.99
C TRP A 171 -0.57 -5.25 -4.92
N PRO A 172 -1.74 -4.61 -5.08
CA PRO A 172 -2.30 -3.63 -4.12
C PRO A 172 -2.67 -4.32 -2.81
N MET A 173 -2.60 -3.59 -1.68
CA MET A 173 -3.08 -4.11 -0.38
C MET A 173 -4.57 -3.82 -0.27
N ALA A 174 -5.38 -4.85 -0.11
CA ALA A 174 -6.83 -4.71 0.07
C ALA A 174 -7.16 -4.76 1.56
N TRP A 175 -7.78 -3.72 2.07
CA TRP A 175 -8.09 -3.61 3.51
C TRP A 175 -9.57 -3.37 3.76
N ASP A 176 -10.06 -3.98 4.85
CA ASP A 176 -11.40 -3.79 5.39
C ASP A 176 -11.36 -2.61 6.36
N PRO A 177 -12.09 -1.51 6.08
CA PRO A 177 -12.11 -0.36 6.99
C PRO A 177 -12.58 -0.70 8.42
N SER A 178 -13.46 -1.67 8.58
CA SER A 178 -13.92 -2.07 9.92
C SER A 178 -12.80 -2.72 10.74
N VAL A 179 -11.98 -3.53 10.08
CA VAL A 179 -10.81 -4.16 10.68
C VAL A 179 -9.78 -3.09 11.07
N VAL A 180 -9.53 -2.12 10.18
CA VAL A 180 -8.60 -1.02 10.49
C VAL A 180 -9.08 -0.22 11.69
N ARG A 181 -10.38 0.15 11.75
CA ARG A 181 -10.92 0.88 12.90
C ARG A 181 -10.72 0.10 14.21
N SER A 182 -10.97 -1.21 14.19
CA SER A 182 -10.82 -2.05 15.38
C SER A 182 -9.34 -2.18 15.77
N MET A 183 -8.45 -2.34 14.79
CA MET A 183 -7.01 -2.38 15.00
C MET A 183 -6.48 -1.09 15.65
N LEU A 184 -6.91 0.06 15.15
CA LEU A 184 -6.46 1.36 15.67
C LEU A 184 -6.96 1.59 17.11
N ARG A 185 -8.22 1.20 17.42
CA ARG A 185 -8.71 1.22 18.80
C ARG A 185 -7.85 0.34 19.69
N ARG A 186 -7.47 -0.85 19.22
CA ARG A 186 -6.60 -1.75 19.99
C ARG A 186 -5.26 -1.08 20.30
N VAL A 187 -4.66 -0.38 19.33
CA VAL A 187 -3.41 0.36 19.54
C VAL A 187 -3.59 1.40 20.66
N GLU A 188 -4.71 2.13 20.64
CA GLU A 188 -5.00 3.14 21.68
C GLU A 188 -5.18 2.50 23.05
N GLU A 189 -5.91 1.39 23.14
CA GLU A 189 -6.13 0.66 24.39
C GLU A 189 -4.83 0.17 25.01
N VAL A 190 -3.93 -0.36 24.15
CA VAL A 190 -2.64 -0.92 24.61
C VAL A 190 -1.67 0.18 25.02
N THR A 191 -1.58 1.24 24.23
CA THR A 191 -0.55 2.27 24.43
C THR A 191 -1.00 3.41 25.36
N GLY A 192 -2.30 3.57 25.57
CA GLY A 192 -2.85 4.70 26.33
C GLY A 192 -2.68 6.04 25.62
N LYS A 193 -2.43 6.03 24.30
CA LYS A 193 -2.18 7.24 23.50
C LYS A 193 -3.07 7.24 22.25
N PRO A 194 -3.37 8.41 21.66
CA PRO A 194 -3.96 8.43 20.33
C PRO A 194 -3.08 7.60 19.38
N TRP A 195 -3.69 6.78 18.56
CA TRP A 195 -2.93 5.84 17.70
C TRP A 195 -1.92 6.55 16.80
N GLN A 196 -2.27 7.77 16.31
CA GLN A 196 -1.35 8.54 15.48
C GLN A 196 -0.05 8.86 16.24
N THR A 197 -0.17 9.22 17.52
CA THR A 197 0.99 9.51 18.37
C THR A 197 1.79 8.23 18.64
N ALA A 198 1.10 7.13 18.92
CA ALA A 198 1.75 5.84 19.18
C ALA A 198 2.58 5.38 17.99
N VAL A 199 1.99 5.45 16.79
CA VAL A 199 2.68 5.05 15.54
C VAL A 199 3.80 6.04 15.18
N ALA A 200 3.53 7.34 15.26
CA ALA A 200 4.51 8.38 14.92
C ALA A 200 5.76 8.35 15.83
N SER A 201 5.64 7.77 17.02
CA SER A 201 6.77 7.61 17.95
C SER A 201 7.71 6.46 17.55
N GLN A 202 7.33 5.66 16.54
CA GLN A 202 8.15 4.53 16.11
C GLN A 202 9.19 4.97 15.09
N ARG A 203 10.40 4.44 15.19
CA ARG A 203 11.46 4.66 14.21
C ARG A 203 11.30 3.77 12.99
N HIS A 204 10.74 2.59 13.21
CA HIS A 204 10.54 1.54 12.21
C HIS A 204 9.11 1.06 12.33
N PHE A 205 8.36 1.11 11.25
CA PHE A 205 6.96 0.76 11.28
C PHE A 205 6.52 0.33 9.89
N SER A 206 5.62 -0.63 9.82
CA SER A 206 4.93 -0.99 8.57
C SER A 206 3.45 -1.18 8.88
N GLU A 207 2.62 -0.41 8.19
CA GLU A 207 1.17 -0.49 8.31
C GLU A 207 0.65 -1.86 7.84
N GLY A 208 1.28 -2.42 6.81
CA GLY A 208 0.94 -3.75 6.30
C GLY A 208 1.21 -4.84 7.33
N ILE A 209 2.36 -4.76 8.02
CA ILE A 209 2.69 -5.73 9.07
C ILE A 209 1.77 -5.52 10.28
N LEU A 210 1.46 -4.27 10.64
CA LEU A 210 0.53 -4.01 11.75
C LEU A 210 -0.84 -4.64 11.47
N TYR A 211 -1.38 -4.43 10.27
CA TYR A 211 -2.67 -5.00 9.84
C TYR A 211 -2.62 -6.53 9.89
N GLY A 212 -1.56 -7.10 9.30
CA GLY A 212 -1.41 -8.57 9.24
C GLY A 212 -1.30 -9.22 10.62
N VAL A 213 -0.48 -8.65 11.51
CA VAL A 213 -0.35 -9.16 12.88
C VAL A 213 -1.69 -9.05 13.61
N TYR A 214 -2.43 -7.96 13.43
CA TYR A 214 -3.75 -7.80 14.03
C TYR A 214 -4.70 -8.90 13.56
N VAL A 215 -4.75 -9.13 12.25
CA VAL A 215 -5.62 -10.17 11.67
C VAL A 215 -5.24 -11.56 12.20
N ASP A 216 -3.97 -11.92 12.15
CA ASP A 216 -3.55 -13.27 12.54
C ASP A 216 -3.60 -13.51 14.06
N GLU A 217 -3.13 -12.56 14.85
CA GLU A 217 -2.91 -12.77 16.29
C GLU A 217 -4.11 -12.35 17.15
N ILE A 218 -4.91 -11.38 16.71
CA ILE A 218 -6.05 -10.88 17.48
C ILE A 218 -7.37 -11.44 16.96
N LEU A 219 -7.56 -11.45 15.62
CA LEU A 219 -8.79 -11.96 15.02
C LEU A 219 -8.76 -13.48 14.78
N GLY A 220 -7.56 -14.08 14.76
CA GLY A 220 -7.41 -15.52 14.47
C GLY A 220 -7.46 -15.86 12.99
N GLY A 221 -7.19 -14.87 12.13
CA GLY A 221 -7.18 -15.02 10.68
C GLY A 221 -8.41 -14.44 10.01
N MET A 222 -8.46 -14.56 8.70
CA MET A 222 -9.61 -14.18 7.86
C MET A 222 -9.99 -15.32 6.93
N PRO A 223 -11.30 -15.54 6.68
CA PRO A 223 -11.74 -16.64 5.80
C PRO A 223 -11.19 -16.54 4.38
N TYR A 224 -11.09 -15.30 3.82
CA TYR A 224 -10.57 -15.10 2.47
C TYR A 224 -9.08 -14.74 2.55
N SER A 225 -8.25 -15.71 2.93
CA SER A 225 -6.78 -15.56 3.02
C SER A 225 -6.10 -16.19 1.81
N GLU A 226 -5.15 -15.47 1.21
CA GLU A 226 -4.44 -15.87 0.00
C GLU A 226 -2.93 -15.65 0.16
N ASN A 227 -2.14 -16.53 -0.41
CA ASN A 227 -0.68 -16.41 -0.41
C ASN A 227 -0.11 -15.92 -1.75
N THR A 228 -0.97 -15.64 -2.71
CA THR A 228 -0.57 -15.20 -4.06
C THR A 228 -0.62 -13.69 -4.15
N MET A 229 0.49 -13.07 -4.52
CA MET A 229 0.50 -11.66 -4.89
C MET A 229 -0.23 -11.47 -6.23
N LEU A 230 -0.78 -10.28 -6.44
CA LEU A 230 -1.42 -9.89 -7.69
C LEU A 230 -0.57 -8.88 -8.46
N CYS A 231 0.70 -8.75 -8.07
CA CYS A 231 1.61 -7.73 -8.60
C CYS A 231 3.02 -8.29 -8.67
N VAL A 232 3.67 -8.12 -9.80
CA VAL A 232 5.10 -8.42 -9.95
C VAL A 232 5.88 -7.18 -9.54
N ASN A 233 6.85 -7.33 -8.65
CA ASN A 233 7.56 -6.21 -8.03
C ASN A 233 9.04 -6.20 -8.42
N TYR A 234 9.54 -5.03 -8.82
CA TYR A 234 10.95 -4.77 -9.04
C TYR A 234 11.44 -3.82 -7.94
N TYR A 235 12.21 -4.34 -6.98
CA TYR A 235 12.69 -3.59 -5.82
C TYR A 235 14.16 -3.16 -5.90
N ASP A 236 14.92 -3.66 -6.88
CA ASP A 236 16.36 -3.40 -6.96
C ASP A 236 16.65 -1.90 -7.02
N GLU A 237 17.75 -1.49 -6.40
CA GLU A 237 18.21 -0.11 -6.40
C GLU A 237 19.08 0.20 -7.62
N THR A 238 18.88 -0.53 -8.72
CA THR A 238 19.53 -0.32 -10.01
C THR A 238 18.48 -0.04 -11.09
N PRO A 239 18.83 0.76 -12.10
CA PRO A 239 17.86 1.03 -13.17
C PRO A 239 17.37 -0.25 -13.84
N PHE A 240 16.09 -0.28 -14.12
CA PHE A 240 15.44 -1.41 -14.78
C PHE A 240 15.85 -1.44 -16.26
N GLU A 241 16.48 -2.52 -16.69
CA GLU A 241 17.02 -2.63 -18.06
C GLU A 241 16.53 -3.87 -18.83
N GLU A 242 16.19 -4.95 -18.12
CA GLU A 242 15.85 -6.23 -18.72
C GLU A 242 14.33 -6.45 -18.84
N ILE A 243 13.71 -5.79 -19.81
CA ILE A 243 12.24 -5.83 -20.00
C ILE A 243 11.75 -7.25 -20.25
N GLU A 244 12.43 -8.00 -21.12
CA GLU A 244 12.01 -9.36 -21.50
C GLU A 244 12.07 -10.30 -20.30
N LYS A 245 13.11 -10.18 -19.49
CA LYS A 245 13.29 -10.97 -18.29
C LYS A 245 12.18 -10.69 -17.28
N PHE A 246 11.90 -9.40 -17.03
CA PHE A 246 10.85 -9.01 -16.10
C PHE A 246 9.47 -9.45 -16.61
N ALA A 247 9.21 -9.29 -17.89
CA ALA A 247 7.94 -9.72 -18.50
C ALA A 247 7.70 -11.22 -18.32
N SER A 248 8.77 -12.03 -18.31
CA SER A 248 8.65 -13.49 -18.14
C SER A 248 8.18 -13.89 -16.74
N TYR A 249 8.27 -13.02 -15.75
CA TYR A 249 7.77 -13.29 -14.40
C TYR A 249 6.27 -13.01 -14.25
N ILE A 250 5.67 -12.35 -15.25
CA ILE A 250 4.24 -11.98 -15.18
C ILE A 250 3.38 -13.21 -15.47
N THR A 251 2.50 -13.53 -14.54
CA THR A 251 1.58 -14.67 -14.64
C THR A 251 0.18 -14.18 -15.00
N PRO A 252 -0.73 -15.09 -15.40
CA PRO A 252 -2.13 -14.71 -15.63
C PRO A 252 -2.83 -14.09 -14.42
N ASN A 253 -2.35 -14.36 -13.22
CA ASN A 253 -2.96 -13.83 -11.97
C ASN A 253 -2.52 -12.39 -11.66
N ASP A 254 -1.43 -11.91 -12.28
CA ASP A 254 -0.93 -10.58 -11.98
C ASP A 254 -1.77 -9.51 -12.66
N ILE A 255 -2.32 -8.62 -11.87
CA ILE A 255 -3.13 -7.49 -12.36
C ILE A 255 -2.35 -6.18 -12.36
N ALA A 256 -1.16 -6.18 -11.74
CA ALA A 256 -0.34 -4.97 -11.61
C ALA A 256 1.14 -5.30 -11.67
N VAL A 257 1.95 -4.28 -11.93
CA VAL A 257 3.41 -4.34 -11.81
C VAL A 257 3.88 -3.12 -11.02
N MET A 258 4.94 -3.30 -10.25
CA MET A 258 5.58 -2.21 -9.52
C MET A 258 7.06 -2.17 -9.91
N ILE A 259 7.50 -1.00 -10.38
CA ILE A 259 8.92 -0.72 -10.59
C ILE A 259 9.27 0.35 -9.57
N SER A 260 10.03 0.00 -8.56
CA SER A 260 10.29 0.88 -7.41
C SER A 260 10.76 2.28 -7.84
N ALA A 261 10.16 3.31 -7.27
CA ALA A 261 10.60 4.70 -7.47
C ALA A 261 12.06 4.89 -7.08
N LYS A 262 12.59 4.02 -6.20
CA LYS A 262 13.99 4.09 -5.72
C LYS A 262 14.96 3.36 -6.63
N SER A 263 14.50 2.68 -7.67
CA SER A 263 15.38 1.91 -8.58
C SER A 263 16.27 2.80 -9.47
N GLY A 264 15.98 4.10 -9.56
CA GLY A 264 16.71 4.99 -10.48
C GLY A 264 16.29 4.83 -11.93
N THR A 265 15.27 4.00 -12.22
CA THR A 265 14.78 3.79 -13.58
C THR A 265 14.14 5.07 -14.12
N SER A 266 14.60 5.53 -15.28
CA SER A 266 14.05 6.73 -15.90
C SER A 266 12.57 6.55 -16.26
N LEU A 267 11.83 7.65 -16.29
CA LEU A 267 10.43 7.63 -16.68
C LEU A 267 10.24 7.03 -18.09
N ALA A 268 11.14 7.35 -19.01
CA ALA A 268 11.10 6.82 -20.37
C ALA A 268 11.26 5.30 -20.40
N SER A 269 12.25 4.78 -19.67
CA SER A 269 12.50 3.32 -19.59
C SER A 269 11.32 2.61 -18.93
N ARG A 270 10.79 3.20 -17.86
CA ARG A 270 9.61 2.68 -17.16
C ARG A 270 8.42 2.58 -18.10
N ARG A 271 8.13 3.63 -18.86
CA ARG A 271 6.99 3.66 -19.80
C ARG A 271 7.18 2.68 -20.95
N ARG A 272 8.42 2.52 -21.47
CA ARG A 272 8.71 1.49 -22.48
C ARG A 272 8.45 0.09 -21.95
N ALA A 273 8.91 -0.20 -20.73
CA ALA A 273 8.69 -1.50 -20.08
C ALA A 273 7.19 -1.78 -19.91
N LEU A 274 6.44 -0.81 -19.40
CA LEU A 274 5.00 -0.95 -19.18
C LEU A 274 4.25 -1.15 -20.51
N ALA A 275 4.65 -0.47 -21.57
CA ALA A 275 4.05 -0.63 -22.88
C ALA A 275 4.32 -2.04 -23.45
N ALA A 276 5.53 -2.56 -23.30
CA ALA A 276 5.89 -3.91 -23.74
C ALA A 276 5.10 -4.97 -22.96
N ILE A 277 4.97 -4.78 -21.66
CA ILE A 277 4.19 -5.67 -20.78
C ILE A 277 2.71 -5.65 -21.19
N ALA A 278 2.14 -4.46 -21.41
CA ALA A 278 0.75 -4.31 -21.82
C ALA A 278 0.47 -4.99 -23.17
N ALA A 279 1.41 -4.92 -24.12
CA ALA A 279 1.30 -5.59 -25.41
C ALA A 279 1.31 -7.12 -25.25
N SER A 280 2.20 -7.65 -24.40
CA SER A 280 2.30 -9.08 -24.11
C SER A 280 1.00 -9.60 -23.46
N VAL A 281 0.50 -8.88 -22.44
CA VAL A 281 -0.73 -9.23 -21.75
C VAL A 281 -1.95 -9.17 -22.68
N GLY A 282 -1.98 -8.18 -23.59
CA GLY A 282 -3.03 -8.05 -24.59
C GLY A 282 -3.06 -9.22 -25.58
N ALA A 283 -1.88 -9.70 -25.98
CA ALA A 283 -1.76 -10.87 -26.85
C ALA A 283 -2.31 -12.13 -26.17
N ASP A 284 -2.02 -12.31 -24.89
CA ASP A 284 -2.52 -13.45 -24.10
C ASP A 284 -4.06 -13.47 -24.01
N ILE A 285 -4.68 -12.30 -23.85
CA ILE A 285 -6.15 -12.18 -23.75
C ILE A 285 -6.80 -12.61 -25.07
N HIS A 286 -6.20 -12.25 -26.20
CA HIS A 286 -6.74 -12.61 -27.51
C HIS A 286 -6.60 -14.11 -27.80
N GLN A 287 -5.54 -14.77 -27.30
CA GLN A 287 -5.35 -16.22 -27.48
C GLN A 287 -6.34 -17.04 -26.63
N GLN A 288 -6.70 -16.57 -25.43
CA GLN A 288 -7.64 -17.27 -24.57
C GLN A 288 -9.10 -17.12 -25.03
N GLY A 289 -9.41 -16.07 -25.79
CA GLY A 289 -10.74 -15.85 -26.36
C GLY A 289 -11.01 -16.61 -27.65
N ALA A 290 -10.02 -17.33 -28.20
CA ALA A 290 -10.14 -18.06 -29.46
C ALA A 290 -10.33 -19.59 -29.27
N THR A 291 -10.43 -20.08 -28.03
CA THR A 291 -10.70 -21.50 -27.70
C THR A 291 -12.09 -21.67 -27.15
#